data_cfa002a61612607f21f7df24a8bcf49f
#
_entry.id   cfa002a61612607f21f7df24a8bcf49f
#
_cell.length_a   1.000
_cell.length_b   1.000
_cell.length_c   1.000
_cell.angle_alpha   90.00
_cell.angle_beta   90.00
_cell.angle_gamma   90.00
#
_symmetry.space_group_name_H-M   'P 1'
#
loop_
_entity.id
_entity.type
_entity.pdbx_description
1 polymer ?
#
loop_
_entity_poly.entity_id
_entity_poly.type
_entity_poly.pdbx_seq_one_letter_code
_entity_poly.pdbx_strand_id
1 'polypeptide(L)'
;LVGKAGRFDANLKRLINSNKVDVNQLMPLKYKWAWSHYENGCANNWMPSELPMNKDIEVWRSNQLTDDERMVIMRNLGFFSTAESLVGNNLVLAIFKHVTNAECRQYLLRQAFEEAVHSHTFLYVVESLGLDESEVFNMYNEIPAIARKDQFEMELTREVLSPDFTTDTFEGAQAFLKNLIGYYVIMEGIFFYTGFVMMLSFHRRNLMTGIGEQFQYIMRDESIHLSFGVDLINGIKSENPELWTPEFQERMIDRIKEAVELEIAYAKDCLPNGILGLNADLFRDYVQYVADRRLERINLPAQYGSANPFSWM
;
A
#
# COMPACT_ATOMS: atom_id res chain seq x y z
N LEU A 1 -10.96 30.58 20.81
CA LEU A 1 -12.26 31.01 20.31
C LEU A 1 -13.11 29.76 20.08
N VAL A 2 -13.86 29.36 21.12
CA VAL A 2 -14.92 28.36 20.98
C VAL A 2 -16.02 29.08 20.20
N GLY A 3 -16.02 28.98 18.88
CA GLY A 3 -17.14 29.35 18.06
C GLY A 3 -18.35 28.56 18.57
N LYS A 4 -19.52 29.17 18.61
CA LYS A 4 -20.75 28.50 18.96
C LYS A 4 -20.81 27.20 18.17
N ALA A 5 -20.62 26.04 18.85
CA ALA A 5 -20.77 24.74 18.25
C ALA A 5 -22.24 24.65 17.80
N GLY A 6 -22.50 24.99 16.56
CA GLY A 6 -23.79 24.74 15.93
C GLY A 6 -24.08 23.25 16.02
N ARG A 7 -25.34 22.89 16.08
CA ARG A 7 -25.76 21.48 16.02
C ARG A 7 -25.11 20.81 14.80
N PHE A 8 -24.47 19.66 14.99
CA PHE A 8 -23.86 18.93 13.91
C PHE A 8 -24.86 18.70 12.76
N ASP A 9 -24.47 19.10 11.56
CA ASP A 9 -25.22 18.81 10.34
C ASP A 9 -24.37 17.89 9.44
N ALA A 10 -24.73 16.61 9.37
CA ALA A 10 -24.07 15.61 8.57
C ALA A 10 -24.05 15.95 7.07
N ASN A 11 -25.02 16.74 6.58
CA ASN A 11 -25.11 17.10 5.16
C ASN A 11 -24.07 18.14 4.74
N LEU A 12 -23.55 18.92 5.69
CA LEU A 12 -22.55 19.96 5.44
C LEU A 12 -21.11 19.42 5.53
N LYS A 13 -20.90 18.23 6.09
CA LYS A 13 -19.58 17.63 6.19
C LYS A 13 -19.18 16.91 4.91
N ARG A 14 -17.93 17.10 4.52
CA ARG A 14 -17.27 16.42 3.41
C ARG A 14 -16.05 15.65 3.92
N LEU A 15 -15.56 14.68 3.11
CA LEU A 15 -14.32 13.94 3.38
C LEU A 15 -13.10 14.87 3.37
N ILE A 16 -13.09 15.82 2.44
CA ILE A 16 -12.06 16.85 2.32
C ILE A 16 -12.70 18.21 2.63
N ASN A 17 -12.27 18.84 3.72
CA ASN A 17 -12.67 20.20 4.04
C ASN A 17 -11.74 20.77 5.12
N SER A 18 -10.61 21.30 4.70
CA SER A 18 -9.50 21.62 5.56
C SER A 18 -9.75 22.76 6.56
N ASN A 19 -10.52 23.80 6.17
CA ASN A 19 -10.49 25.06 6.92
C ASN A 19 -11.78 25.39 7.69
N LYS A 20 -12.82 24.57 7.59
CA LYS A 20 -14.16 24.95 8.09
C LYS A 20 -14.80 23.91 9.00
N VAL A 21 -14.16 22.78 9.22
CA VAL A 21 -14.71 21.67 10.01
C VAL A 21 -13.85 21.46 11.25
N ASP A 22 -14.51 21.38 12.40
CA ASP A 22 -13.86 20.92 13.62
C ASP A 22 -13.59 19.42 13.53
N VAL A 23 -12.32 19.05 13.36
CA VAL A 23 -11.85 17.65 13.24
C VAL A 23 -12.01 16.84 14.55
N ASN A 24 -12.32 17.48 15.67
CA ASN A 24 -12.58 16.82 16.95
C ASN A 24 -14.03 16.38 17.12
N GLN A 25 -14.90 16.64 16.15
CA GLN A 25 -16.27 16.13 16.21
C GLN A 25 -16.31 14.63 15.98
N LEU A 26 -16.85 13.89 16.94
CA LEU A 26 -16.90 12.44 16.91
C LEU A 26 -18.22 11.88 16.38
N MET A 27 -19.37 12.47 16.71
CA MET A 27 -20.69 11.89 16.43
C MET A 27 -21.69 12.96 15.99
N PRO A 28 -22.71 12.59 15.18
CA PRO A 28 -23.03 11.28 14.63
C PRO A 28 -22.13 10.91 13.45
N LEU A 29 -21.97 9.60 13.21
CA LEU A 29 -21.18 9.08 12.08
C LEU A 29 -21.93 9.32 10.76
N LYS A 30 -21.26 9.88 9.77
CA LYS A 30 -21.77 10.04 8.41
C LYS A 30 -21.34 8.90 7.50
N TYR A 31 -20.08 8.47 7.61
CA TYR A 31 -19.48 7.44 6.75
C TYR A 31 -19.33 6.12 7.51
N LYS A 32 -20.43 5.36 7.58
CA LYS A 32 -20.43 4.05 8.26
C LYS A 32 -19.44 3.06 7.68
N TRP A 33 -19.14 3.16 6.38
CA TRP A 33 -18.13 2.31 5.74
C TRP A 33 -16.74 2.54 6.34
N ALA A 34 -16.36 3.80 6.63
CA ALA A 34 -15.08 4.10 7.27
C ALA A 34 -15.00 3.51 8.69
N TRP A 35 -16.10 3.56 9.44
CA TRP A 35 -16.18 2.92 10.75
C TRP A 35 -16.05 1.39 10.67
N SER A 36 -16.68 0.76 9.68
CA SER A 36 -16.56 -0.69 9.46
C SER A 36 -15.13 -1.10 9.12
N HIS A 37 -14.39 -0.30 8.35
CA HIS A 37 -12.96 -0.55 8.11
C HIS A 37 -12.14 -0.44 9.40
N TYR A 38 -12.43 0.53 10.26
CA TYR A 38 -11.78 0.65 11.57
C TYR A 38 -12.02 -0.59 12.45
N GLU A 39 -13.26 -1.06 12.55
CA GLU A 39 -13.59 -2.28 13.32
C GLU A 39 -12.87 -3.51 12.75
N ASN A 40 -12.82 -3.66 11.43
CA ASN A 40 -12.13 -4.76 10.76
C ASN A 40 -10.60 -4.70 10.99
N GLY A 41 -9.99 -3.52 10.91
CA GLY A 41 -8.58 -3.34 11.23
C GLY A 41 -8.27 -3.70 12.68
N CYS A 42 -9.11 -3.23 13.63
CA CYS A 42 -8.94 -3.58 15.04
C CYS A 42 -9.07 -5.09 15.33
N ALA A 43 -9.84 -5.82 14.52
CA ALA A 43 -9.97 -7.28 14.65
C ALA A 43 -8.73 -8.04 14.18
N ASN A 44 -7.87 -7.44 13.35
CA ASN A 44 -6.61 -8.03 12.89
C ASN A 44 -5.43 -7.53 13.75
N ASN A 45 -5.46 -7.85 15.03
CA ASN A 45 -4.39 -7.42 15.95
C ASN A 45 -3.32 -8.52 16.08
N TRP A 46 -2.07 -8.17 15.76
CA TRP A 46 -0.92 -9.07 15.78
C TRP A 46 0.38 -8.30 16.01
N MET A 47 1.47 -9.02 16.37
CA MET A 47 2.81 -8.45 16.54
C MET A 47 3.87 -9.39 15.98
N PRO A 48 4.88 -8.90 15.28
CA PRO A 48 5.93 -9.72 14.65
C PRO A 48 6.64 -10.64 15.64
N SER A 49 6.97 -10.14 16.82
CA SER A 49 7.69 -10.88 17.85
C SER A 49 6.92 -12.06 18.48
N GLU A 50 5.61 -12.15 18.22
CA GLU A 50 4.78 -13.29 18.64
C GLU A 50 4.88 -14.46 17.66
N LEU A 51 5.43 -14.23 16.47
CA LEU A 51 5.56 -15.25 15.42
C LEU A 51 6.95 -15.90 15.46
N PRO A 52 7.05 -17.25 15.57
CA PRO A 52 8.33 -17.92 15.77
C PRO A 52 9.15 -17.99 14.48
N MET A 53 10.40 -17.51 14.53
CA MET A 53 11.36 -17.51 13.41
C MET A 53 12.35 -18.70 13.44
N ASN A 54 12.27 -19.61 14.43
CA ASN A 54 13.27 -20.66 14.61
C ASN A 54 13.48 -21.55 13.37
N LYS A 55 12.39 -21.98 12.74
CA LYS A 55 12.44 -22.78 11.51
C LYS A 55 13.05 -22.00 10.34
N ASP A 56 12.72 -20.73 10.23
CA ASP A 56 13.22 -19.86 9.16
C ASP A 56 14.71 -19.64 9.30
N ILE A 57 15.21 -19.47 10.53
CA ILE A 57 16.65 -19.39 10.83
C ILE A 57 17.36 -20.69 10.43
N GLU A 58 16.79 -21.85 10.74
CA GLU A 58 17.35 -23.15 10.35
C GLU A 58 17.37 -23.30 8.82
N VAL A 59 16.29 -22.98 8.11
CA VAL A 59 16.21 -23.02 6.65
C VAL A 59 17.21 -22.05 6.03
N TRP A 60 17.31 -20.83 6.55
CA TRP A 60 18.24 -19.80 6.06
C TRP A 60 19.69 -20.21 6.20
N ARG A 61 20.07 -20.85 7.31
CA ARG A 61 21.45 -21.32 7.58
C ARG A 61 21.81 -22.64 6.90
N SER A 62 20.83 -23.34 6.37
CA SER A 62 21.02 -24.63 5.67
C SER A 62 21.16 -24.43 4.16
N ASN A 63 21.32 -25.54 3.42
CA ASN A 63 21.32 -25.56 1.95
C ASN A 63 19.92 -25.84 1.35
N GLN A 64 18.84 -25.57 2.09
CA GLN A 64 17.49 -25.83 1.60
C GLN A 64 17.01 -24.77 0.60
N LEU A 65 17.57 -23.57 0.63
CA LEU A 65 17.30 -22.49 -0.32
C LEU A 65 18.41 -22.41 -1.35
N THR A 66 18.05 -22.26 -2.62
CA THR A 66 19.00 -21.91 -3.69
C THR A 66 19.43 -20.45 -3.56
N ASP A 67 20.50 -20.06 -4.26
CA ASP A 67 20.97 -18.68 -4.29
C ASP A 67 19.91 -17.75 -4.91
N ASP A 68 19.19 -18.19 -5.95
CA ASP A 68 18.08 -17.43 -6.55
C ASP A 68 16.92 -17.23 -5.53
N GLU A 69 16.61 -18.25 -4.74
CA GLU A 69 15.57 -18.14 -3.70
C GLU A 69 15.99 -17.18 -2.57
N ARG A 70 17.24 -17.20 -2.15
CA ARG A 70 17.78 -16.23 -1.19
C ARG A 70 17.72 -14.81 -1.75
N MET A 71 18.05 -14.63 -3.02
CA MET A 71 17.97 -13.34 -3.70
C MET A 71 16.52 -12.81 -3.72
N VAL A 72 15.53 -13.66 -4.01
CA VAL A 72 14.09 -13.27 -3.94
C VAL A 72 13.74 -12.75 -2.56
N ILE A 73 14.13 -13.46 -1.49
CA ILE A 73 13.85 -13.03 -0.10
C ILE A 73 14.53 -11.69 0.18
N MET A 74 15.82 -11.55 -0.12
CA MET A 74 16.57 -10.32 0.12
C MET A 74 15.99 -9.12 -0.65
N ARG A 75 15.63 -9.28 -1.93
CA ARG A 75 15.02 -8.23 -2.75
C ARG A 75 13.69 -7.75 -2.16
N ASN A 76 12.85 -8.69 -1.70
CA ASN A 76 11.58 -8.34 -1.08
C ASN A 76 11.78 -7.64 0.27
N LEU A 77 12.67 -8.09 1.13
CA LEU A 77 12.99 -7.40 2.37
C LEU A 77 13.49 -5.98 2.11
N GLY A 78 14.40 -5.80 1.14
CA GLY A 78 14.91 -4.49 0.75
C GLY A 78 13.85 -3.55 0.19
N PHE A 79 12.92 -4.06 -0.62
CA PHE A 79 11.81 -3.26 -1.15
C PHE A 79 10.83 -2.86 -0.04
N PHE A 80 10.28 -3.83 0.68
CA PHE A 80 9.26 -3.56 1.69
C PHE A 80 9.75 -2.65 2.82
N SER A 81 11.00 -2.83 3.29
CA SER A 81 11.55 -2.01 4.37
C SER A 81 11.55 -0.50 4.05
N THR A 82 11.78 -0.13 2.78
CA THR A 82 11.73 1.27 2.34
C THR A 82 10.30 1.69 2.03
N ALA A 83 9.54 0.84 1.34
CA ALA A 83 8.16 1.12 0.96
C ALA A 83 7.29 1.45 2.17
N GLU A 84 7.36 0.67 3.25
CA GLU A 84 6.59 0.92 4.49
C GLU A 84 6.95 2.26 5.14
N SER A 85 8.20 2.67 5.07
CA SER A 85 8.61 4.00 5.55
C SER A 85 8.00 5.13 4.73
N LEU A 86 7.97 4.99 3.40
CA LEU A 86 7.33 5.96 2.49
C LEU A 86 5.82 6.01 2.72
N VAL A 87 5.19 4.85 2.87
CA VAL A 87 3.76 4.68 3.13
C VAL A 87 3.38 5.36 4.44
N GLY A 88 4.04 5.03 5.55
CA GLY A 88 3.77 5.63 6.86
C GLY A 88 3.94 7.15 6.86
N ASN A 89 4.98 7.68 6.21
CA ASN A 89 5.22 9.12 6.10
C ASN A 89 4.12 9.82 5.27
N ASN A 90 3.73 9.28 4.12
CA ASN A 90 2.66 9.87 3.30
C ASN A 90 1.33 9.86 4.04
N LEU A 91 0.99 8.76 4.72
CA LEU A 91 -0.24 8.65 5.49
C LEU A 91 -0.36 9.75 6.55
N VAL A 92 0.68 9.92 7.36
CA VAL A 92 0.65 10.85 8.50
C VAL A 92 0.82 12.30 8.07
N LEU A 93 1.75 12.59 7.16
CA LEU A 93 2.14 13.96 6.79
C LEU A 93 1.27 14.55 5.67
N ALA A 94 0.69 13.72 4.82
CA ALA A 94 -0.14 14.16 3.69
C ALA A 94 -1.62 13.81 3.87
N ILE A 95 -1.98 12.52 3.89
CA ILE A 95 -3.37 12.09 3.83
C ILE A 95 -4.14 12.53 5.08
N PHE A 96 -3.62 12.23 6.27
CA PHE A 96 -4.28 12.53 7.55
C PHE A 96 -4.56 14.03 7.74
N LYS A 97 -3.68 14.90 7.23
CA LYS A 97 -3.83 16.35 7.31
C LYS A 97 -5.09 16.83 6.58
N HIS A 98 -5.38 16.27 5.41
CA HIS A 98 -6.43 16.75 4.50
C HIS A 98 -7.76 16.02 4.65
N VAL A 99 -7.77 14.79 5.17
CA VAL A 99 -9.00 14.08 5.52
C VAL A 99 -9.53 14.58 6.85
N THR A 100 -10.64 15.32 6.83
CA THR A 100 -11.20 16.00 8.01
C THR A 100 -12.39 15.27 8.64
N ASN A 101 -12.93 14.26 7.98
CA ASN A 101 -14.01 13.45 8.52
C ASN A 101 -13.55 12.60 9.71
N ALA A 102 -14.32 12.57 10.79
CA ALA A 102 -13.94 11.95 12.05
C ALA A 102 -13.75 10.43 11.94
N GLU A 103 -14.65 9.73 11.26
CA GLU A 103 -14.61 8.28 11.08
C GLU A 103 -13.42 7.86 10.23
N CYS A 104 -13.15 8.59 9.15
CA CYS A 104 -11.98 8.35 8.30
C CYS A 104 -10.68 8.59 9.07
N ARG A 105 -10.61 9.65 9.89
CA ARG A 105 -9.43 9.92 10.72
C ARG A 105 -9.20 8.83 11.76
N GLN A 106 -10.27 8.27 12.33
CA GLN A 106 -10.16 7.15 13.26
C GLN A 106 -9.53 5.92 12.58
N TYR A 107 -9.96 5.62 11.35
CA TYR A 107 -9.35 4.54 10.58
C TYR A 107 -7.90 4.85 10.20
N LEU A 108 -7.59 6.05 9.73
CA LEU A 108 -6.22 6.45 9.37
C LEU A 108 -5.23 6.33 10.54
N LEU A 109 -5.68 6.57 11.78
CA LEU A 109 -4.86 6.33 12.98
C LEU A 109 -4.61 4.83 13.20
N ARG A 110 -5.61 3.98 12.93
CA ARG A 110 -5.43 2.53 12.99
C ARG A 110 -4.47 2.07 11.90
N GLN A 111 -4.64 2.53 10.66
CA GLN A 111 -3.73 2.22 9.56
C GLN A 111 -2.29 2.66 9.89
N ALA A 112 -2.08 3.86 10.41
CA ALA A 112 -0.75 4.33 10.81
C ALA A 112 -0.09 3.43 11.88
N PHE A 113 -0.88 2.82 12.76
CA PHE A 113 -0.36 1.81 13.69
C PHE A 113 0.02 0.52 12.97
N GLU A 114 -0.77 0.06 12.01
CA GLU A 114 -0.48 -1.14 11.20
C GLU A 114 0.81 -0.96 10.39
N GLU A 115 1.04 0.21 9.77
CA GLU A 115 2.30 0.52 9.07
C GLU A 115 3.53 0.47 10.00
N ALA A 116 3.36 0.88 11.26
CA ALA A 116 4.43 0.75 12.26
C ALA A 116 4.70 -0.73 12.62
N VAL A 117 3.67 -1.58 12.65
CA VAL A 117 3.82 -3.04 12.84
C VAL A 117 4.50 -3.67 11.64
N HIS A 118 4.15 -3.26 10.41
CA HIS A 118 4.80 -3.73 9.18
C HIS A 118 6.28 -3.36 9.16
N SER A 119 6.63 -2.12 9.44
CA SER A 119 8.04 -1.68 9.57
C SER A 119 8.81 -2.49 10.62
N HIS A 120 8.19 -2.75 11.77
CA HIS A 120 8.77 -3.63 12.81
C HIS A 120 8.97 -5.06 12.30
N THR A 121 8.06 -5.56 11.45
CA THR A 121 8.17 -6.90 10.86
C THR A 121 9.47 -7.05 10.07
N PHE A 122 9.80 -6.10 9.21
CA PHE A 122 11.00 -6.19 8.37
C PHE A 122 12.27 -6.10 9.21
N LEU A 123 12.30 -5.24 10.22
CA LEU A 123 13.41 -5.20 11.17
C LEU A 123 13.55 -6.55 11.92
N TYR A 124 12.47 -7.07 12.47
CA TYR A 124 12.46 -8.34 13.19
C TYR A 124 12.92 -9.53 12.32
N VAL A 125 12.52 -9.57 11.04
CA VAL A 125 12.95 -10.61 10.11
C VAL A 125 14.46 -10.49 9.81
N VAL A 126 14.95 -9.29 9.52
CA VAL A 126 16.37 -9.03 9.20
C VAL A 126 17.25 -9.42 10.39
N GLU A 127 16.92 -8.99 11.61
CA GLU A 127 17.62 -9.35 12.84
C GLU A 127 17.58 -10.87 13.10
N SER A 128 16.40 -11.51 12.96
CA SER A 128 16.22 -12.93 13.22
C SER A 128 17.08 -13.81 12.28
N LEU A 129 17.16 -13.44 11.00
CA LEU A 129 17.99 -14.16 10.02
C LEU A 129 19.47 -13.85 10.15
N GLY A 130 19.85 -12.81 10.90
CA GLY A 130 21.22 -12.34 11.05
C GLY A 130 21.76 -11.72 9.77
N LEU A 131 20.92 -10.99 9.04
CA LEU A 131 21.29 -10.25 7.83
C LEU A 131 21.97 -8.93 8.20
N ASP A 132 22.78 -8.40 7.27
CA ASP A 132 23.32 -7.05 7.43
C ASP A 132 22.22 -6.03 7.14
N GLU A 133 21.83 -5.29 8.18
CA GLU A 133 20.79 -4.25 8.10
C GLU A 133 21.14 -3.17 7.08
N SER A 134 22.44 -2.78 7.02
CA SER A 134 22.91 -1.76 6.08
C SER A 134 22.77 -2.22 4.63
N GLU A 135 23.03 -3.49 4.36
CA GLU A 135 22.85 -4.07 3.02
C GLU A 135 21.37 -4.09 2.63
N VAL A 136 20.51 -4.62 3.51
CA VAL A 136 19.06 -4.73 3.21
C VAL A 136 18.42 -3.36 3.07
N PHE A 137 18.60 -2.47 4.04
CA PHE A 137 17.92 -1.19 4.08
C PHE A 137 18.50 -0.16 3.11
N ASN A 138 19.65 -0.42 2.47
CA ASN A 138 20.22 0.44 1.44
C ASN A 138 19.85 -0.01 0.00
N MET A 139 19.10 -1.11 -0.17
CA MET A 139 18.78 -1.63 -1.50
C MET A 139 18.01 -0.63 -2.38
N TYR A 140 17.24 0.28 -1.79
CA TYR A 140 16.56 1.33 -2.53
C TYR A 140 17.52 2.28 -3.29
N ASN A 141 18.77 2.40 -2.84
CA ASN A 141 19.81 3.17 -3.53
C ASN A 141 20.59 2.31 -4.54
N GLU A 142 20.77 1.03 -4.26
CA GLU A 142 21.68 0.15 -5.00
C GLU A 142 20.98 -0.66 -6.10
N ILE A 143 19.69 -0.96 -5.91
CA ILE A 143 18.93 -1.80 -6.84
C ILE A 143 18.05 -0.94 -7.73
N PRO A 144 18.38 -0.80 -9.04
CA PRO A 144 17.66 0.12 -9.93
C PRO A 144 16.17 -0.16 -10.06
N ALA A 145 15.74 -1.42 -9.91
CA ALA A 145 14.31 -1.77 -9.98
C ALA A 145 13.55 -1.25 -8.76
N ILE A 146 14.14 -1.30 -7.57
CA ILE A 146 13.57 -0.75 -6.33
C ILE A 146 13.59 0.78 -6.39
N ALA A 147 14.75 1.37 -6.68
CA ALA A 147 14.93 2.82 -6.77
C ALA A 147 13.91 3.51 -7.69
N ARG A 148 13.59 2.88 -8.84
CA ARG A 148 12.61 3.43 -9.78
C ARG A 148 11.17 3.38 -9.26
N LYS A 149 10.80 2.35 -8.52
CA LYS A 149 9.48 2.26 -7.87
C LYS A 149 9.33 3.36 -6.81
N ASP A 150 10.34 3.52 -5.95
CA ASP A 150 10.35 4.54 -4.91
C ASP A 150 10.32 5.96 -5.49
N GLN A 151 11.12 6.22 -6.54
CA GLN A 151 11.10 7.51 -7.24
C GLN A 151 9.72 7.81 -7.85
N PHE A 152 9.11 6.82 -8.49
CA PHE A 152 7.79 6.95 -9.09
C PHE A 152 6.72 7.30 -8.04
N GLU A 153 6.76 6.64 -6.88
CA GLU A 153 5.83 6.93 -5.77
C GLU A 153 6.06 8.32 -5.19
N MET A 154 7.30 8.72 -5.01
CA MET A 154 7.63 10.08 -4.57
C MET A 154 7.13 11.17 -5.55
N GLU A 155 7.16 10.91 -6.86
CA GLU A 155 6.60 11.84 -7.87
C GLU A 155 5.07 11.99 -7.76
N LEU A 156 4.36 10.92 -7.37
CA LEU A 156 2.92 10.96 -7.16
C LEU A 156 2.50 11.70 -5.88
N THR A 157 3.35 11.63 -4.85
CA THR A 157 3.00 12.04 -3.49
C THR A 157 3.63 13.36 -3.06
N ARG A 158 4.77 13.74 -3.64
CA ARG A 158 5.59 14.89 -3.21
C ARG A 158 4.84 16.20 -3.12
N GLU A 159 3.93 16.48 -4.05
CA GLU A 159 3.19 17.74 -4.11
C GLU A 159 2.35 17.96 -2.84
N VAL A 160 1.70 16.90 -2.35
CA VAL A 160 0.81 16.95 -1.17
C VAL A 160 1.58 17.12 0.13
N LEU A 161 2.87 16.76 0.14
CA LEU A 161 3.75 16.94 1.29
C LEU A 161 4.22 18.39 1.48
N SER A 162 4.01 19.28 0.50
CA SER A 162 4.38 20.69 0.62
C SER A 162 3.65 21.36 1.78
N PRO A 163 4.34 22.19 2.61
CA PRO A 163 3.68 22.94 3.68
C PRO A 163 2.57 23.88 3.19
N ASP A 164 2.72 24.41 1.99
CA ASP A 164 1.77 25.36 1.38
C ASP A 164 0.66 24.67 0.59
N PHE A 165 0.64 23.33 0.56
CA PHE A 165 -0.38 22.58 -0.16
C PHE A 165 -1.75 22.73 0.49
N THR A 166 -2.77 22.99 -0.35
CA THR A 166 -4.17 23.09 0.07
C THR A 166 -5.09 22.33 -0.88
N THR A 167 -6.17 21.79 -0.35
CA THR A 167 -7.26 21.16 -1.11
C THR A 167 -8.42 22.12 -1.41
N ASP A 168 -8.26 23.42 -1.13
CA ASP A 168 -9.31 24.43 -1.32
C ASP A 168 -9.45 24.88 -2.78
N THR A 169 -8.47 24.54 -3.65
CA THR A 169 -8.52 24.80 -5.09
C THR A 169 -8.84 23.53 -5.87
N PHE A 170 -9.32 23.69 -7.10
CA PHE A 170 -9.58 22.57 -8.01
C PHE A 170 -8.30 21.74 -8.25
N GLU A 171 -7.21 22.41 -8.55
CA GLU A 171 -5.91 21.79 -8.82
C GLU A 171 -5.38 21.03 -7.59
N GLY A 172 -5.48 21.64 -6.41
CA GLY A 172 -5.05 21.01 -5.16
C GLY A 172 -5.92 19.82 -4.78
N ALA A 173 -7.24 19.92 -4.94
CA ALA A 173 -8.14 18.79 -4.70
C ALA A 173 -7.88 17.64 -5.68
N GLN A 174 -7.60 17.94 -6.95
CA GLN A 174 -7.24 16.93 -7.95
C GLN A 174 -5.86 16.32 -7.69
N ALA A 175 -4.89 17.11 -7.22
CA ALA A 175 -3.57 16.63 -6.82
C ALA A 175 -3.66 15.70 -5.58
N PHE A 176 -4.55 16.02 -4.63
CA PHE A 176 -4.82 15.14 -3.50
C PHE A 176 -5.46 13.81 -3.93
N LEU A 177 -6.41 13.85 -4.86
CA LEU A 177 -7.00 12.65 -5.43
C LEU A 177 -5.96 11.78 -6.16
N LYS A 178 -5.02 12.40 -6.91
CA LYS A 178 -3.85 11.73 -7.52
C LYS A 178 -2.98 11.06 -6.45
N ASN A 179 -2.70 11.74 -5.34
CA ASN A 179 -1.94 11.19 -4.21
C ASN A 179 -2.62 9.94 -3.63
N LEU A 180 -3.94 9.98 -3.40
CA LEU A 180 -4.69 8.83 -2.88
C LEU A 180 -4.65 7.63 -3.84
N ILE A 181 -4.71 7.88 -5.15
CA ILE A 181 -4.60 6.81 -6.16
C ILE A 181 -3.18 6.23 -6.16
N GLY A 182 -2.15 7.07 -6.10
CA GLY A 182 -0.76 6.62 -5.98
C GLY A 182 -0.56 5.75 -4.74
N TYR A 183 -1.01 6.22 -3.61
CA TYR A 183 -0.88 5.55 -2.33
C TYR A 183 -1.65 4.22 -2.27
N TYR A 184 -2.98 4.25 -2.34
CA TYR A 184 -3.82 3.08 -2.12
C TYR A 184 -3.89 2.13 -3.32
N VAL A 185 -3.96 2.68 -4.54
CA VAL A 185 -4.20 1.86 -5.74
C VAL A 185 -2.89 1.33 -6.31
N ILE A 186 -1.85 2.16 -6.35
CA ILE A 186 -0.57 1.77 -6.95
C ILE A 186 0.36 1.13 -5.91
N MET A 187 0.73 1.84 -4.84
CA MET A 187 1.68 1.33 -3.84
C MET A 187 1.11 0.09 -3.14
N GLU A 188 0.05 0.25 -2.36
CA GLU A 188 -0.54 -0.85 -1.60
C GLU A 188 -1.33 -1.83 -2.49
N GLY A 189 -1.90 -1.34 -3.62
CA GLY A 189 -2.77 -2.13 -4.49
C GLY A 189 -2.07 -2.91 -5.60
N ILE A 190 -0.88 -2.50 -6.05
CA ILE A 190 -0.12 -3.13 -7.14
C ILE A 190 1.28 -3.53 -6.68
N PHE A 191 2.09 -2.58 -6.18
CA PHE A 191 3.50 -2.81 -5.89
C PHE A 191 3.77 -3.82 -4.77
N PHE A 192 2.88 -3.99 -3.81
CA PHE A 192 3.04 -4.99 -2.75
C PHE A 192 2.67 -6.40 -3.21
N TYR A 193 1.78 -6.54 -4.19
CA TYR A 193 1.19 -7.83 -4.55
C TYR A 193 2.16 -8.80 -5.20
N THR A 194 3.14 -8.32 -5.96
CA THR A 194 4.23 -9.18 -6.49
C THR A 194 5.06 -9.77 -5.34
N GLY A 195 5.42 -8.95 -4.36
CA GLY A 195 6.15 -9.40 -3.19
C GLY A 195 5.35 -10.41 -2.36
N PHE A 196 4.06 -10.20 -2.17
CA PHE A 196 3.20 -11.16 -1.47
C PHE A 196 3.20 -12.54 -2.16
N VAL A 197 3.05 -12.59 -3.49
CA VAL A 197 3.13 -13.86 -4.22
C VAL A 197 4.49 -14.53 -4.02
N MET A 198 5.59 -13.78 -4.14
CA MET A 198 6.94 -14.32 -3.98
C MET A 198 7.13 -14.92 -2.58
N MET A 199 6.83 -14.17 -1.54
CA MET A 199 7.07 -14.59 -0.16
C MET A 199 6.11 -15.73 0.26
N LEU A 200 4.84 -15.66 -0.10
CA LEU A 200 3.87 -16.73 0.19
C LEU A 200 4.13 -18.02 -0.61
N SER A 201 4.86 -17.96 -1.73
CA SER A 201 5.27 -19.15 -2.46
C SER A 201 6.20 -20.06 -1.65
N PHE A 202 7.08 -19.48 -0.83
CA PHE A 202 7.91 -20.24 0.12
C PHE A 202 7.05 -20.90 1.20
N HIS A 203 6.12 -20.16 1.78
CA HIS A 203 5.19 -20.68 2.80
C HIS A 203 4.42 -21.90 2.29
N ARG A 204 3.92 -21.86 1.06
CA ARG A 204 3.24 -23.00 0.41
C ARG A 204 4.10 -24.26 0.28
N ARG A 205 5.41 -24.09 0.20
CA ARG A 205 6.39 -25.15 0.13
C ARG A 205 6.88 -25.59 1.52
N ASN A 206 6.28 -25.08 2.58
CA ASN A 206 6.71 -25.28 3.97
C ASN A 206 8.14 -24.79 4.25
N LEU A 207 8.57 -23.75 3.53
CA LEU A 207 9.83 -23.02 3.71
C LEU A 207 9.52 -21.61 4.21
N MET A 208 10.40 -21.03 5.02
CA MET A 208 10.26 -19.66 5.54
C MET A 208 8.86 -19.41 6.10
N THR A 209 8.39 -20.31 6.94
CA THR A 209 6.99 -20.32 7.39
C THR A 209 6.64 -19.19 8.35
N GLY A 210 7.60 -18.76 9.18
CA GLY A 210 7.42 -17.61 10.07
C GLY A 210 7.32 -16.31 9.31
N ILE A 211 8.18 -16.10 8.31
CA ILE A 211 8.06 -14.94 7.38
C ILE A 211 6.74 -15.02 6.62
N GLY A 212 6.40 -16.20 6.08
CA GLY A 212 5.16 -16.39 5.33
C GLY A 212 3.92 -16.07 6.14
N GLU A 213 3.88 -16.40 7.43
CA GLU A 213 2.78 -16.06 8.32
C GLU A 213 2.71 -14.55 8.56
N GLN A 214 3.84 -13.86 8.77
CA GLN A 214 3.89 -12.41 8.87
C GLN A 214 3.36 -11.75 7.59
N PHE A 215 3.78 -12.23 6.42
CA PHE A 215 3.27 -11.71 5.13
C PHE A 215 1.77 -11.98 4.93
N GLN A 216 1.20 -13.03 5.49
CA GLN A 216 -0.26 -13.23 5.48
C GLN A 216 -0.99 -12.17 6.31
N TYR A 217 -0.46 -11.80 7.48
CA TYR A 217 -1.03 -10.75 8.31
C TYR A 217 -0.91 -9.38 7.63
N ILE A 218 0.28 -9.04 7.08
CA ILE A 218 0.48 -7.81 6.31
C ILE A 218 -0.51 -7.76 5.13
N MET A 219 -0.57 -8.79 4.28
CA MET A 219 -1.47 -8.83 3.13
C MET A 219 -2.94 -8.64 3.52
N ARG A 220 -3.36 -9.12 4.69
CA ARG A 220 -4.70 -8.91 5.22
C ARG A 220 -4.93 -7.44 5.57
N ASP A 221 -3.98 -6.81 6.26
CA ASP A 221 -4.03 -5.38 6.59
C ASP A 221 -4.06 -4.55 5.31
N GLU A 222 -3.18 -4.81 4.35
CA GLU A 222 -3.12 -4.13 3.05
C GLU A 222 -4.41 -4.28 2.23
N SER A 223 -5.10 -5.42 2.36
CA SER A 223 -6.40 -5.59 1.71
C SER A 223 -7.49 -4.69 2.31
N ILE A 224 -7.40 -4.40 3.60
CA ILE A 224 -8.30 -3.45 4.29
C ILE A 224 -7.92 -2.02 3.92
N HIS A 225 -6.61 -1.68 3.92
CA HIS A 225 -6.08 -0.37 3.52
C HIS A 225 -6.55 0.00 2.11
N LEU A 226 -6.32 -0.89 1.14
CA LEU A 226 -6.78 -0.71 -0.23
C LEU A 226 -8.30 -0.52 -0.32
N SER A 227 -9.06 -1.31 0.46
CA SER A 227 -10.53 -1.21 0.43
C SER A 227 -11.01 0.12 0.98
N PHE A 228 -10.43 0.59 2.09
CA PHE A 228 -10.68 1.92 2.63
C PHE A 228 -10.29 3.01 1.63
N GLY A 229 -9.11 2.92 1.02
CA GLY A 229 -8.63 3.90 0.05
C GLY A 229 -9.54 4.02 -1.17
N VAL A 230 -10.02 2.89 -1.69
CA VAL A 230 -11.00 2.86 -2.79
C VAL A 230 -12.31 3.53 -2.40
N ASP A 231 -12.82 3.25 -1.19
CA ASP A 231 -14.05 3.88 -0.69
C ASP A 231 -13.85 5.39 -0.48
N LEU A 232 -12.67 5.80 0.03
CA LEU A 232 -12.30 7.21 0.19
C LEU A 232 -12.23 7.93 -1.16
N ILE A 233 -11.55 7.36 -2.16
CA ILE A 233 -11.44 7.89 -3.51
C ILE A 233 -12.83 8.04 -4.14
N ASN A 234 -13.66 7.00 -4.08
CA ASN A 234 -15.00 7.02 -4.65
C ASN A 234 -15.94 7.98 -3.90
N GLY A 235 -15.77 8.11 -2.59
CA GLY A 235 -16.49 9.11 -1.79
C GLY A 235 -16.14 10.54 -2.20
N ILE A 236 -14.84 10.85 -2.36
CA ILE A 236 -14.40 12.18 -2.82
C ILE A 236 -14.93 12.47 -4.23
N LYS A 237 -14.85 11.51 -5.15
CA LYS A 237 -15.41 11.64 -6.52
C LYS A 237 -16.91 11.90 -6.50
N SER A 238 -17.65 11.22 -5.61
CA SER A 238 -19.10 11.43 -5.47
C SER A 238 -19.45 12.80 -4.92
N GLU A 239 -18.64 13.34 -4.00
CA GLU A 239 -18.84 14.66 -3.42
C GLU A 239 -18.35 15.80 -4.33
N ASN A 240 -17.40 15.53 -5.23
CA ASN A 240 -16.74 16.49 -6.11
C ASN A 240 -16.58 15.91 -7.52
N PRO A 241 -17.70 15.67 -8.25
CA PRO A 241 -17.66 14.99 -9.56
C PRO A 241 -16.87 15.78 -10.60
N GLU A 242 -16.73 17.10 -10.44
CA GLU A 242 -15.91 17.96 -11.29
C GLU A 242 -14.42 17.59 -11.30
N LEU A 243 -13.91 16.95 -10.26
CA LEU A 243 -12.51 16.52 -10.19
C LEU A 243 -12.20 15.34 -11.11
N TRP A 244 -13.20 14.53 -11.44
CA TRP A 244 -13.06 13.30 -12.21
C TRP A 244 -13.21 13.51 -13.71
N THR A 245 -12.44 14.47 -14.27
CA THR A 245 -12.49 14.82 -15.70
C THR A 245 -11.92 13.70 -16.58
N PRO A 246 -12.32 13.62 -17.87
CA PRO A 246 -11.74 12.65 -18.81
C PRO A 246 -10.20 12.73 -18.88
N GLU A 247 -9.64 13.92 -18.87
CA GLU A 247 -8.19 14.15 -18.93
C GLU A 247 -7.48 13.67 -17.66
N PHE A 248 -8.13 13.79 -16.50
CA PHE A 248 -7.60 13.24 -15.25
C PHE A 248 -7.63 11.72 -15.25
N GLN A 249 -8.73 11.13 -15.71
CA GLN A 249 -8.89 9.69 -15.85
C GLN A 249 -7.81 9.09 -16.76
N GLU A 250 -7.58 9.69 -17.93
CA GLU A 250 -6.55 9.26 -18.88
C GLU A 250 -5.15 9.30 -18.24
N ARG A 251 -4.81 10.41 -17.57
CA ARG A 251 -3.55 10.51 -16.82
C ARG A 251 -3.40 9.43 -15.75
N MET A 252 -4.45 9.08 -15.02
CA MET A 252 -4.37 8.02 -14.00
C MET A 252 -4.20 6.65 -14.61
N ILE A 253 -4.86 6.37 -15.72
CA ILE A 253 -4.66 5.13 -16.49
C ILE A 253 -3.20 5.03 -16.95
N ASP A 254 -2.63 6.10 -17.49
CA ASP A 254 -1.23 6.09 -17.95
C ASP A 254 -0.25 5.88 -16.80
N ARG A 255 -0.50 6.51 -15.64
CA ARG A 255 0.32 6.28 -14.43
C ARG A 255 0.22 4.84 -13.91
N ILE A 256 -0.97 4.23 -13.96
CA ILE A 256 -1.13 2.83 -13.56
C ILE A 256 -0.42 1.89 -14.56
N LYS A 257 -0.45 2.20 -15.87
CA LYS A 257 0.33 1.45 -16.88
C LYS A 257 1.83 1.56 -16.63
N GLU A 258 2.33 2.75 -16.32
CA GLU A 258 3.73 2.95 -15.96
C GLU A 258 4.13 2.14 -14.71
N ALA A 259 3.28 2.13 -13.68
CA ALA A 259 3.47 1.31 -12.49
C ALA A 259 3.51 -0.19 -12.81
N VAL A 260 2.65 -0.67 -13.71
CA VAL A 260 2.67 -2.06 -14.19
C VAL A 260 4.03 -2.43 -14.81
N GLU A 261 4.58 -1.56 -15.66
CA GLU A 261 5.88 -1.82 -16.28
C GLU A 261 7.03 -1.81 -15.26
N LEU A 262 6.98 -0.92 -14.26
CA LEU A 262 7.95 -0.90 -13.15
C LEU A 262 7.86 -2.18 -12.33
N GLU A 263 6.67 -2.66 -12.05
CA GLU A 263 6.46 -3.88 -11.27
C GLU A 263 6.90 -5.14 -12.03
N ILE A 264 6.66 -5.20 -13.34
CA ILE A 264 7.17 -6.26 -14.20
C ILE A 264 8.70 -6.25 -14.23
N ALA A 265 9.32 -5.06 -14.28
CA ALA A 265 10.78 -4.93 -14.23
C ALA A 265 11.34 -5.39 -12.88
N TYR A 266 10.66 -5.07 -11.77
CA TYR A 266 11.01 -5.55 -10.44
C TYR A 266 10.93 -7.08 -10.34
N ALA A 267 9.85 -7.67 -10.84
CA ALA A 267 9.69 -9.13 -10.85
C ALA A 267 10.81 -9.82 -11.66
N LYS A 268 11.26 -9.23 -12.77
CA LYS A 268 12.40 -9.72 -13.56
C LYS A 268 13.73 -9.63 -12.80
N ASP A 269 13.95 -8.55 -12.05
CA ASP A 269 15.14 -8.39 -11.22
C ASP A 269 15.18 -9.42 -10.09
N CYS A 270 14.02 -9.69 -9.46
CA CYS A 270 13.93 -10.71 -8.42
C CYS A 270 14.07 -12.15 -8.93
N LEU A 271 13.66 -12.41 -10.16
CA LEU A 271 13.54 -13.77 -10.74
C LEU A 271 14.28 -13.91 -12.07
N PRO A 272 15.59 -13.57 -12.17
CA PRO A 272 16.33 -13.63 -13.44
C PRO A 272 16.38 -15.05 -14.02
N ASN A 273 16.44 -16.09 -13.18
CA ASN A 273 16.46 -17.49 -13.56
C ASN A 273 15.15 -18.22 -13.20
N GLY A 274 14.22 -17.52 -12.55
CA GLY A 274 13.03 -18.13 -11.94
C GLY A 274 13.35 -18.96 -10.70
N ILE A 275 12.31 -19.33 -9.97
CA ILE A 275 12.37 -20.31 -8.88
C ILE A 275 11.21 -21.30 -9.04
N LEU A 276 11.15 -22.35 -8.23
CA LEU A 276 10.12 -23.36 -8.37
C LEU A 276 8.69 -22.76 -8.30
N GLY A 277 8.00 -22.85 -9.42
CA GLY A 277 6.63 -22.36 -9.58
C GLY A 277 6.48 -20.86 -9.90
N LEU A 278 7.57 -20.09 -9.98
CA LEU A 278 7.55 -18.66 -10.28
C LEU A 278 8.57 -18.30 -11.36
N ASN A 279 8.14 -17.47 -12.30
CA ASN A 279 9.01 -16.84 -13.30
C ASN A 279 8.45 -15.46 -13.70
N ALA A 280 9.28 -14.66 -14.37
CA ALA A 280 8.92 -13.28 -14.73
C ALA A 280 7.69 -13.17 -15.67
N ASP A 281 7.44 -14.16 -16.53
CA ASP A 281 6.29 -14.12 -17.45
C ASP A 281 4.97 -14.30 -16.71
N LEU A 282 4.92 -15.21 -15.71
CA LEU A 282 3.75 -15.34 -14.83
C LEU A 282 3.45 -14.05 -14.07
N PHE A 283 4.49 -13.33 -13.64
CA PHE A 283 4.30 -12.04 -12.97
C PHE A 283 3.80 -10.95 -13.89
N ARG A 284 4.16 -10.95 -15.18
CA ARG A 284 3.56 -10.03 -16.14
C ARG A 284 2.04 -10.18 -16.17
N ASP A 285 1.56 -11.41 -16.36
CA ASP A 285 0.12 -11.68 -16.42
C ASP A 285 -0.57 -11.34 -15.08
N TYR A 286 0.08 -11.65 -13.96
CA TYR A 286 -0.44 -11.36 -12.64
C TYR A 286 -0.56 -9.86 -12.35
N VAL A 287 0.48 -9.08 -12.61
CA VAL A 287 0.48 -7.63 -12.37
C VAL A 287 -0.56 -6.94 -13.24
N GLN A 288 -0.68 -7.35 -14.52
CA GLN A 288 -1.72 -6.86 -15.41
C GLN A 288 -3.13 -7.20 -14.91
N TYR A 289 -3.35 -8.43 -14.45
CA TYR A 289 -4.61 -8.84 -13.83
C TYR A 289 -4.93 -7.99 -12.59
N VAL A 290 -3.97 -7.80 -11.70
CA VAL A 290 -4.14 -6.98 -10.49
C VAL A 290 -4.48 -5.55 -10.87
N ALA A 291 -3.76 -4.95 -11.83
CA ALA A 291 -3.99 -3.58 -12.29
C ALA A 291 -5.41 -3.38 -12.83
N ASP A 292 -5.90 -4.31 -13.65
CA ASP A 292 -7.28 -4.26 -14.16
C ASP A 292 -8.30 -4.26 -13.02
N ARG A 293 -8.11 -5.13 -12.03
CA ARG A 293 -8.98 -5.17 -10.83
C ARG A 293 -8.96 -3.87 -10.03
N ARG A 294 -7.81 -3.16 -10.00
CA ARG A 294 -7.69 -1.87 -9.30
C ARG A 294 -8.35 -0.73 -10.09
N LEU A 295 -8.15 -0.70 -11.41
CA LEU A 295 -8.82 0.24 -12.30
C LEU A 295 -10.35 0.16 -12.18
N GLU A 296 -10.90 -1.03 -12.26
CA GLU A 296 -12.35 -1.26 -12.13
C GLU A 296 -12.91 -0.74 -10.79
N ARG A 297 -12.19 -0.94 -9.68
CA ARG A 297 -12.64 -0.49 -8.36
C ARG A 297 -12.74 1.02 -8.20
N ILE A 298 -12.00 1.79 -8.99
CA ILE A 298 -12.08 3.26 -9.03
C ILE A 298 -12.84 3.77 -10.26
N ASN A 299 -13.61 2.90 -10.92
CA ASN A 299 -14.43 3.17 -12.11
C ASN A 299 -13.62 3.63 -13.32
N LEU A 300 -12.46 3.04 -13.56
CA LEU A 300 -11.69 3.14 -14.79
C LEU A 300 -11.78 1.83 -15.57
N PRO A 301 -11.69 1.87 -16.92
CA PRO A 301 -11.78 0.66 -17.75
C PRO A 301 -10.53 -0.20 -17.58
N ALA A 302 -10.73 -1.53 -17.56
CA ALA A 302 -9.65 -2.50 -17.65
C ALA A 302 -8.81 -2.26 -18.93
N GLN A 303 -7.51 -2.53 -18.85
CA GLN A 303 -6.55 -2.22 -19.92
C GLN A 303 -5.90 -3.46 -20.55
N TYR A 304 -5.88 -4.60 -19.84
CA TYR A 304 -5.06 -5.76 -20.23
C TYR A 304 -5.87 -7.00 -20.52
N GLY A 305 -6.90 -7.31 -19.74
CA GLY A 305 -7.69 -8.53 -19.90
C GLY A 305 -6.96 -9.81 -19.49
N SER A 306 -5.88 -9.71 -18.73
CA SER A 306 -5.09 -10.86 -18.28
C SER A 306 -5.81 -11.67 -17.20
N ALA A 307 -5.55 -12.98 -17.16
CA ALA A 307 -6.07 -13.88 -16.13
C ALA A 307 -5.08 -14.02 -14.96
N ASN A 308 -5.60 -14.35 -13.76
CA ASN A 308 -4.74 -14.63 -12.61
C ASN A 308 -4.03 -16.00 -12.78
N PRO A 309 -2.69 -16.03 -12.95
CA PRO A 309 -1.95 -17.28 -13.05
C PRO A 309 -1.74 -17.96 -11.69
N PHE A 310 -1.96 -17.25 -10.59
CA PHE A 310 -1.78 -17.72 -9.22
C PHE A 310 -3.14 -17.95 -8.55
N SER A 311 -3.84 -19.02 -8.92
CA SER A 311 -5.18 -19.34 -8.41
C SER A 311 -5.29 -19.48 -6.88
N TRP A 312 -4.16 -19.46 -6.19
CA TRP A 312 -4.06 -19.58 -4.75
C TRP A 312 -3.90 -18.23 -4.01
N MET A 313 -3.84 -17.13 -4.76
CA MET A 313 -3.77 -15.75 -4.26
C MET A 313 -5.15 -15.10 -4.29
#